data_51cf8952d10e0402e17ba2ae82701c8a
#
_entry.id   51cf8952d10e0402e17ba2ae82701c8a
#
_cell.length_a   1.000
_cell.length_b   1.000
_cell.length_c   1.000
_cell.angle_alpha   90.00
_cell.angle_beta   90.00
_cell.angle_gamma   90.00
#
_symmetry.space_group_name_H-M   'P 1'
#
loop_
_entity.id
_entity.type
_entity.pdbx_description
1 polymer ?
#
loop_
_entity_poly.entity_id
_entity_poly.type
_entity_poly.pdbx_seq_one_letter_code
_entity_poly.pdbx_strand_id
1 'polypeptide(L)'
;MRSSIASSMRLAVLVLVGLVMVSAVEAADRDKLLSEPGVYGTFAAFSLDADWGKQDQVTRIAQLTVLKGVVEQYREKLAIDTYLLRGLSDHADVLFRIHATELRETQQFLLDLQGSLFGKHLTSSTVFSGLTKKPNYVPGMPDNLKAELKIPSEPGPNPYVIVIPIRKDADWWSLPQEQRAAMMQEHTEAALPYSKTVKRKLYHATGLDDLDFITYFETSRLEDFQSLILALEKVKEFRYNRRFGHPTLLGTVRSLDEIIEVLAQ
;
A
#
# COMPACT_ATOMS: atom_id res chain seq x y z
N MET A 1 -44.11 24.90 -76.98
CA MET A 1 -42.89 25.69 -76.68
C MET A 1 -42.94 26.21 -75.27
N ARG A 2 -42.12 25.73 -74.44
CA ARG A 2 -41.47 26.30 -73.27
C ARG A 2 -40.99 25.11 -72.35
N SER A 3 -39.73 24.86 -72.40
CA SER A 3 -39.03 23.93 -71.54
C SER A 3 -38.89 24.52 -70.13
N SER A 4 -39.15 23.73 -69.11
CA SER A 4 -38.86 24.06 -67.72
C SER A 4 -37.77 23.09 -67.25
N ILE A 5 -36.62 23.64 -66.99
CA ILE A 5 -35.45 22.92 -66.40
C ILE A 5 -35.61 22.93 -64.90
N ALA A 6 -35.85 21.77 -64.32
CA ALA A 6 -35.86 21.61 -62.90
C ALA A 6 -34.42 21.29 -62.45
N SER A 7 -33.83 22.26 -61.76
CA SER A 7 -32.48 22.12 -61.11
C SER A 7 -32.63 21.40 -59.78
N SER A 8 -32.19 20.17 -59.69
CA SER A 8 -32.12 19.40 -58.46
C SER A 8 -30.79 19.71 -57.67
N MET A 9 -30.89 20.49 -56.60
CA MET A 9 -29.87 20.84 -55.72
C MET A 9 -29.64 19.66 -54.73
N ARG A 10 -28.60 18.88 -54.94
CA ARG A 10 -28.20 17.83 -53.99
C ARG A 10 -27.45 18.47 -52.82
N LEU A 11 -28.06 18.47 -51.65
CA LEU A 11 -27.45 18.87 -50.37
C LEU A 11 -26.51 17.75 -49.90
N ALA A 12 -25.23 17.95 -50.02
CA ALA A 12 -24.22 17.04 -49.44
C ALA A 12 -24.06 17.36 -47.97
N VAL A 13 -24.58 16.49 -47.09
CA VAL A 13 -24.34 16.54 -45.65
C VAL A 13 -22.97 15.92 -45.40
N LEU A 14 -21.97 16.75 -45.10
CA LEU A 14 -20.67 16.31 -44.60
C LEU A 14 -20.81 15.93 -43.10
N VAL A 15 -20.88 14.66 -42.80
CA VAL A 15 -20.76 14.17 -41.44
C VAL A 15 -19.28 14.17 -41.06
N LEU A 16 -18.85 15.17 -40.30
CA LEU A 16 -17.51 15.22 -39.71
C LEU A 16 -17.52 14.26 -38.51
N VAL A 17 -17.04 13.03 -38.70
CA VAL A 17 -16.76 12.09 -37.62
C VAL A 17 -15.48 12.57 -36.94
N GLY A 18 -15.63 13.34 -35.87
CA GLY A 18 -14.52 13.69 -34.98
C GLY A 18 -14.02 12.43 -34.30
N LEU A 19 -12.86 11.95 -34.76
CA LEU A 19 -12.11 10.89 -34.07
C LEU A 19 -11.57 11.48 -32.76
N VAL A 20 -12.32 11.30 -31.66
CA VAL A 20 -11.78 11.59 -30.33
C VAL A 20 -10.71 10.54 -30.07
N MET A 21 -9.46 10.92 -30.26
CA MET A 21 -8.31 10.13 -29.77
C MET A 21 -8.39 10.17 -28.25
N VAL A 22 -9.01 9.16 -27.65
CA VAL A 22 -8.85 8.88 -26.23
C VAL A 22 -7.41 8.39 -26.10
N SER A 23 -6.50 9.27 -25.70
CA SER A 23 -5.17 8.88 -25.28
C SER A 23 -5.38 7.86 -24.16
N ALA A 24 -4.93 6.63 -24.36
CA ALA A 24 -4.86 5.66 -23.27
C ALA A 24 -3.92 6.26 -22.23
N VAL A 25 -4.48 6.69 -21.13
CA VAL A 25 -3.71 7.26 -20.04
C VAL A 25 -2.97 6.11 -19.38
N GLU A 26 -1.65 6.21 -19.33
CA GLU A 26 -0.77 5.16 -18.81
C GLU A 26 -0.88 5.09 -17.30
N ALA A 27 -1.12 3.90 -16.75
CA ALA A 27 -1.14 3.69 -15.30
C ALA A 27 0.23 4.05 -14.70
N ALA A 28 0.24 4.50 -13.44
CA ALA A 28 1.48 4.74 -12.73
C ALA A 28 2.39 3.51 -12.81
N ASP A 29 3.68 3.75 -13.10
CA ASP A 29 4.68 2.69 -13.12
C ASP A 29 4.85 2.14 -11.70
N ARG A 30 4.10 1.06 -11.44
CA ARG A 30 4.05 0.41 -10.13
C ARG A 30 5.43 -0.09 -9.69
N ASP A 31 6.18 -0.71 -10.58
CA ASP A 31 7.49 -1.28 -10.25
C ASP A 31 8.46 -0.17 -9.88
N LYS A 32 8.40 0.95 -10.58
CA LYS A 32 9.15 2.15 -10.27
C LYS A 32 8.76 2.71 -8.90
N LEU A 33 7.48 2.94 -8.62
CA LEU A 33 6.99 3.43 -7.33
C LEU A 33 7.35 2.49 -6.16
N LEU A 34 7.42 1.18 -6.41
CA LEU A 34 7.79 0.22 -5.39
C LEU A 34 9.30 0.07 -5.19
N SER A 35 10.14 0.39 -6.18
CA SER A 35 11.59 0.18 -6.13
C SER A 35 12.40 1.44 -5.84
N GLU A 36 11.91 2.62 -6.21
CA GLU A 36 12.68 3.86 -6.07
C GLU A 36 12.71 4.37 -4.61
N PRO A 37 13.84 4.99 -4.21
CA PRO A 37 13.90 5.79 -3.00
C PRO A 37 13.19 7.13 -3.21
N GLY A 38 12.70 7.71 -2.12
CA GLY A 38 12.02 9.01 -2.17
C GLY A 38 10.53 8.91 -2.50
N VAL A 39 9.96 7.71 -2.50
CA VAL A 39 8.53 7.47 -2.68
C VAL A 39 7.85 7.40 -1.32
N TYR A 40 6.75 8.11 -1.16
CA TYR A 40 5.91 8.02 0.03
C TYR A 40 5.09 6.74 -0.01
N GLY A 41 5.06 6.04 1.13
CA GLY A 41 4.19 4.89 1.37
C GLY A 41 3.23 5.20 2.52
N THR A 42 1.94 5.18 2.25
CA THR A 42 0.89 5.38 3.25
C THR A 42 0.10 4.09 3.44
N PHE A 43 -0.15 3.75 4.69
CA PHE A 43 -0.95 2.61 5.12
C PHE A 43 -2.18 3.16 5.81
N ALA A 44 -3.32 3.16 5.13
CA ALA A 44 -4.57 3.68 5.64
C ALA A 44 -5.54 2.53 5.91
N ALA A 45 -5.81 2.26 7.18
CA ALA A 45 -6.72 1.23 7.64
C ALA A 45 -8.04 1.82 8.10
N PHE A 46 -9.13 1.17 7.72
CA PHE A 46 -10.49 1.62 8.00
C PHE A 46 -11.34 0.50 8.57
N SER A 47 -12.21 0.86 9.50
CA SER A 47 -13.30 0.01 9.98
C SER A 47 -14.61 0.45 9.35
N LEU A 48 -15.47 -0.51 9.07
CA LEU A 48 -16.86 -0.25 8.67
C LEU A 48 -17.72 0.06 9.88
N ASP A 49 -18.59 1.04 9.75
CA ASP A 49 -19.57 1.34 10.79
C ASP A 49 -20.67 0.27 10.91
N ALA A 50 -21.43 0.31 11.99
CA ALA A 50 -22.51 -0.65 12.23
C ALA A 50 -23.69 -0.50 11.24
N ASP A 51 -23.82 0.64 10.56
CA ASP A 51 -24.90 0.89 9.62
C ASP A 51 -24.63 0.23 8.26
N TRP A 52 -23.37 -0.07 7.96
CA TRP A 52 -23.01 -0.84 6.77
C TRP A 52 -23.74 -2.19 6.71
N GLY A 53 -23.73 -2.95 7.80
CA GLY A 53 -24.38 -4.26 7.88
C GLY A 53 -25.91 -4.22 7.84
N LYS A 54 -26.53 -3.04 8.05
CA LYS A 54 -27.99 -2.86 7.99
C LYS A 54 -28.50 -2.59 6.57
N GLN A 55 -27.62 -2.28 5.63
CA GLN A 55 -28.00 -2.02 4.24
C GLN A 55 -28.29 -3.33 3.50
N ASP A 56 -29.19 -3.26 2.53
CA ASP A 56 -29.39 -4.37 1.62
C ASP A 56 -28.19 -4.56 0.68
N GLN A 57 -28.06 -5.76 0.14
CA GLN A 57 -26.92 -6.13 -0.70
C GLN A 57 -26.81 -5.27 -1.97
N VAL A 58 -27.93 -4.89 -2.59
CA VAL A 58 -27.93 -4.09 -3.82
C VAL A 58 -27.34 -2.72 -3.54
N THR A 59 -27.74 -2.10 -2.44
CA THR A 59 -27.20 -0.82 -1.97
C THR A 59 -25.71 -0.91 -1.69
N ARG A 60 -25.25 -1.96 -0.99
CA ARG A 60 -23.82 -2.18 -0.73
C ARG A 60 -23.01 -2.32 -2.02
N ILE A 61 -23.48 -3.14 -2.97
CA ILE A 61 -22.81 -3.30 -4.27
C ILE A 61 -22.73 -1.96 -5.02
N ALA A 62 -23.80 -1.19 -5.05
CA ALA A 62 -23.80 0.11 -5.73
C ALA A 62 -22.76 1.07 -5.11
N GLN A 63 -22.68 1.15 -3.79
CA GLN A 63 -21.71 2.01 -3.12
C GLN A 63 -20.26 1.53 -3.31
N LEU A 64 -20.02 0.21 -3.29
CA LEU A 64 -18.71 -0.37 -3.56
C LEU A 64 -18.26 -0.21 -5.02
N THR A 65 -19.21 -0.13 -5.95
CA THR A 65 -18.90 0.23 -7.34
C THR A 65 -18.36 1.66 -7.46
N VAL A 66 -18.86 2.57 -6.64
CA VAL A 66 -18.31 3.94 -6.56
C VAL A 66 -16.87 3.92 -6.02
N LEU A 67 -16.57 3.08 -5.02
CA LEU A 67 -15.19 2.88 -4.54
C LEU A 67 -14.24 2.49 -5.69
N LYS A 68 -14.65 1.55 -6.54
CA LYS A 68 -13.84 1.13 -7.70
C LYS A 68 -13.55 2.30 -8.63
N GLY A 69 -14.56 3.15 -8.88
CA GLY A 69 -14.40 4.37 -9.67
C GLY A 69 -13.40 5.34 -9.05
N VAL A 70 -13.45 5.55 -7.74
CA VAL A 70 -12.50 6.42 -7.03
C VAL A 70 -11.07 5.88 -7.17
N VAL A 71 -10.84 4.59 -6.93
CA VAL A 71 -9.50 3.98 -7.07
C VAL A 71 -8.96 4.14 -8.49
N GLU A 72 -9.81 3.90 -9.49
CA GLU A 72 -9.44 3.99 -10.90
C GLU A 72 -9.02 5.41 -11.33
N GLN A 73 -9.62 6.47 -10.76
CA GLN A 73 -9.24 7.86 -11.03
C GLN A 73 -7.79 8.18 -10.66
N TYR A 74 -7.24 7.44 -9.72
CA TYR A 74 -5.88 7.70 -9.21
C TYR A 74 -4.82 6.75 -9.75
N ARG A 75 -5.17 5.78 -10.60
CA ARG A 75 -4.25 4.75 -11.11
C ARG A 75 -3.03 5.29 -11.84
N GLU A 76 -3.12 6.52 -12.39
CA GLU A 76 -2.04 7.16 -13.12
C GLU A 76 -0.97 7.77 -12.21
N LYS A 77 -1.34 8.08 -10.98
CA LYS A 77 -0.51 8.80 -10.01
C LYS A 77 -0.09 7.93 -8.85
N LEU A 78 -0.90 6.95 -8.50
CA LEU A 78 -0.75 6.15 -7.30
C LEU A 78 -0.66 4.66 -7.63
N ALA A 79 0.21 3.95 -6.92
CA ALA A 79 0.12 2.50 -6.80
C ALA A 79 -0.66 2.17 -5.53
N ILE A 80 -1.85 1.61 -5.70
CA ILE A 80 -2.78 1.29 -4.60
C ILE A 80 -2.93 -0.21 -4.50
N ASP A 81 -2.62 -0.76 -3.33
CA ASP A 81 -2.85 -2.14 -2.96
C ASP A 81 -3.92 -2.23 -1.90
N THR A 82 -4.69 -3.30 -1.93
CA THR A 82 -5.79 -3.54 -1.00
C THR A 82 -5.58 -4.84 -0.23
N TYR A 83 -6.00 -4.82 1.04
CA TYR A 83 -5.87 -5.97 1.93
C TYR A 83 -7.12 -6.09 2.79
N LEU A 84 -7.59 -7.32 2.96
CA LEU A 84 -8.70 -7.65 3.86
C LEU A 84 -8.15 -7.95 5.25
N LEU A 85 -8.54 -7.14 6.24
CA LEU A 85 -8.17 -7.33 7.64
C LEU A 85 -9.32 -7.93 8.45
N ARG A 86 -10.54 -7.76 7.98
CA ARG A 86 -11.77 -8.26 8.63
C ARG A 86 -11.66 -9.74 8.97
N GLY A 87 -11.93 -10.06 10.22
CA GLY A 87 -11.84 -11.43 10.75
C GLY A 87 -10.43 -11.83 11.22
N LEU A 88 -9.38 -11.07 10.91
CA LEU A 88 -8.01 -11.30 11.40
C LEU A 88 -7.47 -10.16 12.27
N SER A 89 -8.08 -8.99 12.20
CA SER A 89 -7.75 -7.83 13.03
C SER A 89 -9.01 -7.28 13.68
N ASP A 90 -8.91 -6.85 14.93
CA ASP A 90 -9.95 -6.11 15.65
C ASP A 90 -9.83 -4.59 15.44
N HIS A 91 -8.78 -4.15 14.75
CA HIS A 91 -8.48 -2.73 14.55
C HIS A 91 -9.08 -2.16 13.27
N ALA A 92 -9.25 -2.97 12.22
CA ALA A 92 -9.79 -2.51 10.95
C ALA A 92 -10.34 -3.66 10.09
N ASP A 93 -11.17 -3.30 9.11
CA ASP A 93 -11.74 -4.22 8.13
C ASP A 93 -10.94 -4.26 6.83
N VAL A 94 -10.46 -3.12 6.37
CA VAL A 94 -9.73 -2.96 5.11
C VAL A 94 -8.51 -2.07 5.28
N LEU A 95 -7.44 -2.39 4.55
CA LEU A 95 -6.22 -1.59 4.49
C LEU A 95 -5.92 -1.24 3.05
N PHE A 96 -5.60 0.03 2.80
CA PHE A 96 -5.00 0.53 1.57
C PHE A 96 -3.53 0.83 1.80
N ARG A 97 -2.64 0.23 1.00
CA ARG A 97 -1.23 0.63 0.91
C ARG A 97 -1.06 1.44 -0.36
N ILE A 98 -0.67 2.69 -0.20
CA ILE A 98 -0.64 3.69 -1.27
C ILE A 98 0.79 4.17 -1.45
N HIS A 99 1.31 4.12 -2.68
CA HIS A 99 2.62 4.70 -3.03
C HIS A 99 2.43 5.87 -3.97
N ALA A 100 3.11 6.97 -3.66
CA ALA A 100 3.07 8.20 -4.42
C ALA A 100 4.43 8.90 -4.41
N THR A 101 4.75 9.63 -5.46
CA THR A 101 5.88 10.58 -5.48
C THR A 101 5.55 11.86 -4.71
N GLU A 102 4.27 12.20 -4.60
CA GLU A 102 3.76 13.37 -3.91
C GLU A 102 2.69 12.98 -2.88
N LEU A 103 2.94 13.25 -1.60
CA LEU A 103 2.04 12.86 -0.51
C LEU A 103 0.65 13.50 -0.62
N ARG A 104 0.54 14.69 -1.20
CA ARG A 104 -0.75 15.36 -1.44
C ARG A 104 -1.67 14.58 -2.37
N GLU A 105 -1.14 13.78 -3.31
CA GLU A 105 -1.98 12.92 -4.17
C GLU A 105 -2.61 11.79 -3.35
N THR A 106 -1.85 11.23 -2.40
CA THR A 106 -2.39 10.28 -1.42
C THR A 106 -3.48 10.93 -0.56
N GLN A 107 -3.24 12.15 -0.08
CA GLN A 107 -4.23 12.87 0.71
C GLN A 107 -5.52 13.12 -0.09
N GLN A 108 -5.41 13.55 -1.34
CA GLN A 108 -6.59 13.79 -2.18
C GLN A 108 -7.37 12.49 -2.44
N PHE A 109 -6.68 11.40 -2.74
CA PHE A 109 -7.32 10.08 -2.86
C PHE A 109 -8.10 9.70 -1.59
N LEU A 110 -7.51 9.87 -0.42
CA LEU A 110 -8.17 9.51 0.84
C LEU A 110 -9.37 10.42 1.14
N LEU A 111 -9.31 11.71 0.77
CA LEU A 111 -10.44 12.64 0.89
C LEU A 111 -11.58 12.23 -0.05
N ASP A 112 -11.28 11.89 -1.31
CA ASP A 112 -12.29 11.46 -2.28
C ASP A 112 -12.89 10.09 -1.90
N LEU A 113 -12.06 9.18 -1.38
CA LEU A 113 -12.50 7.90 -0.83
C LEU A 113 -13.52 8.13 0.30
N GLN A 114 -13.16 8.91 1.31
CA GLN A 114 -14.02 9.18 2.47
C GLN A 114 -15.25 10.03 2.12
N GLY A 115 -15.14 10.90 1.10
CA GLY A 115 -16.26 11.67 0.56
C GLY A 115 -17.26 10.85 -0.28
N SER A 116 -16.88 9.65 -0.70
CA SER A 116 -17.75 8.77 -1.51
C SER A 116 -18.91 8.19 -0.69
N LEU A 117 -19.91 7.62 -1.37
CA LEU A 117 -21.03 6.97 -0.69
C LEU A 117 -20.59 5.83 0.21
N PHE A 118 -19.68 4.99 -0.24
CA PHE A 118 -19.07 3.94 0.57
C PHE A 118 -18.20 4.52 1.70
N GLY A 119 -17.43 5.57 1.40
CA GLY A 119 -16.53 6.20 2.34
C GLY A 119 -17.21 6.80 3.58
N LYS A 120 -18.50 7.12 3.49
CA LYS A 120 -19.30 7.56 4.67
C LYS A 120 -19.44 6.49 5.74
N HIS A 121 -19.27 5.22 5.37
CA HIS A 121 -19.28 4.08 6.27
C HIS A 121 -17.88 3.70 6.77
N LEU A 122 -16.83 4.41 6.30
CA LEU A 122 -15.46 4.17 6.72
C LEU A 122 -15.06 5.09 7.87
N THR A 123 -14.70 4.48 8.98
CA THR A 123 -14.01 5.16 10.07
C THR A 123 -12.53 4.87 9.97
N SER A 124 -11.70 5.91 9.91
CA SER A 124 -10.25 5.76 9.93
C SER A 124 -9.80 5.17 11.27
N SER A 125 -9.21 3.99 11.23
CA SER A 125 -8.68 3.31 12.42
C SER A 125 -7.25 3.72 12.69
N THR A 126 -6.41 3.70 11.65
CA THR A 126 -5.03 4.14 11.74
C THR A 126 -4.51 4.52 10.34
N VAL A 127 -3.62 5.51 10.31
CA VAL A 127 -2.91 5.91 9.09
C VAL A 127 -1.45 6.05 9.44
N PHE A 128 -0.59 5.33 8.75
CA PHE A 128 0.86 5.45 8.88
C PHE A 128 1.44 5.97 7.58
N SER A 129 2.36 6.93 7.66
CA SER A 129 3.04 7.48 6.49
C SER A 129 4.56 7.47 6.67
N GLY A 130 5.25 7.02 5.64
CA GLY A 130 6.71 6.96 5.63
C GLY A 130 7.27 7.12 4.23
N LEU A 131 8.58 7.22 4.16
CA LEU A 131 9.35 7.45 2.94
C LEU A 131 10.26 6.26 2.66
N THR A 132 10.31 5.79 1.43
CA THR A 132 11.30 4.80 0.99
C THR A 132 12.68 5.45 0.89
N LYS A 133 13.71 4.75 1.37
CA LYS A 133 15.11 5.19 1.25
C LYS A 133 15.94 4.08 0.61
N LYS A 134 17.07 4.46 0.03
CA LYS A 134 18.06 3.47 -0.40
C LYS A 134 18.42 2.57 0.79
N PRO A 135 18.56 1.24 0.58
CA PRO A 135 18.97 0.33 1.65
C PRO A 135 20.43 0.59 2.03
N ASN A 136 20.67 1.69 2.75
CA ASN A 136 21.98 2.19 3.14
C ASN A 136 22.05 2.48 4.64
N TYR A 137 21.17 1.81 5.39
CA TYR A 137 20.99 2.06 6.83
C TYR A 137 22.05 1.35 7.71
N VAL A 138 22.90 0.52 7.10
CA VAL A 138 24.03 -0.13 7.84
C VAL A 138 25.34 0.17 7.13
N PRO A 139 25.97 1.32 7.40
CA PRO A 139 27.34 1.56 6.95
C PRO A 139 28.26 0.45 7.47
N GLY A 140 29.11 -0.08 6.57
CA GLY A 140 30.03 -1.15 6.95
C GLY A 140 29.47 -2.58 6.93
N MET A 141 28.23 -2.76 6.47
CA MET A 141 27.68 -4.13 6.29
C MET A 141 28.61 -4.97 5.37
N PRO A 142 28.98 -6.20 5.78
CA PRO A 142 29.78 -7.10 4.95
C PRO A 142 29.13 -7.38 3.58
N ASP A 143 29.95 -7.53 2.53
CA ASP A 143 29.45 -7.69 1.17
C ASP A 143 28.69 -9.00 0.95
N ASN A 144 29.06 -10.07 1.67
CA ASN A 144 28.31 -11.32 1.67
C ASN A 144 26.89 -11.14 2.19
N LEU A 145 26.67 -10.38 3.28
CA LEU A 145 25.34 -10.07 3.79
C LEU A 145 24.55 -9.20 2.82
N LYS A 146 25.21 -8.22 2.18
CA LYS A 146 24.55 -7.42 1.12
C LYS A 146 24.12 -8.28 -0.06
N ALA A 147 24.91 -9.27 -0.45
CA ALA A 147 24.59 -10.21 -1.51
C ALA A 147 23.36 -11.06 -1.15
N GLU A 148 23.33 -11.61 0.08
CA GLU A 148 22.19 -12.40 0.56
C GLU A 148 20.90 -11.61 0.66
N LEU A 149 20.97 -10.34 1.08
CA LEU A 149 19.80 -9.44 1.11
C LEU A 149 19.22 -9.12 -0.27
N LYS A 150 20.00 -9.30 -1.34
CA LYS A 150 19.55 -9.11 -2.73
C LYS A 150 18.86 -10.35 -3.31
N ILE A 151 18.92 -11.50 -2.63
CA ILE A 151 18.24 -12.71 -3.10
C ILE A 151 16.74 -12.43 -3.07
N PRO A 152 16.02 -12.56 -4.19
CA PRO A 152 14.57 -12.37 -4.21
C PRO A 152 13.90 -13.36 -3.26
N SER A 153 12.83 -12.92 -2.61
CA SER A 153 11.92 -13.82 -1.89
C SER A 153 11.36 -14.87 -2.84
N GLU A 154 10.95 -16.01 -2.31
CA GLU A 154 10.37 -17.08 -3.13
C GLU A 154 9.25 -16.54 -4.04
N PRO A 155 9.22 -16.93 -5.33
CA PRO A 155 8.16 -16.53 -6.24
C PRO A 155 6.82 -17.17 -5.81
N GLY A 156 5.74 -16.48 -6.06
CA GLY A 156 4.40 -16.98 -5.81
C GLY A 156 3.54 -16.00 -5.01
N PRO A 157 2.23 -16.27 -4.91
CA PRO A 157 1.35 -15.43 -4.14
C PRO A 157 1.67 -15.57 -2.65
N ASN A 158 1.89 -14.43 -2.00
CA ASN A 158 1.99 -14.35 -0.55
C ASN A 158 0.62 -13.90 -0.02
N PRO A 159 -0.21 -14.83 0.50
CA PRO A 159 -1.59 -14.50 0.85
C PRO A 159 -1.72 -13.63 2.09
N TYR A 160 -0.67 -13.55 2.92
CA TYR A 160 -0.72 -12.81 4.17
C TYR A 160 0.09 -11.54 4.12
N VAL A 161 -0.45 -10.49 4.70
CA VAL A 161 0.22 -9.20 4.93
C VAL A 161 0.30 -8.92 6.41
N ILE A 162 1.45 -8.40 6.87
CA ILE A 162 1.63 -7.92 8.23
C ILE A 162 2.28 -6.53 8.17
N VAL A 163 1.69 -5.56 8.87
CA VAL A 163 2.25 -4.20 8.99
C VAL A 163 2.52 -3.91 10.46
N ILE A 164 3.78 -3.57 10.76
CA ILE A 164 4.23 -3.30 12.13
C ILE A 164 4.82 -1.90 12.20
N PRO A 165 4.16 -0.96 12.89
CA PRO A 165 4.73 0.34 13.23
C PRO A 165 5.79 0.19 14.32
N ILE A 166 6.90 0.90 14.19
CA ILE A 166 8.03 0.85 15.13
C ILE A 166 8.40 2.28 15.55
N ARG A 167 8.56 2.49 16.86
CA ARG A 167 9.17 3.68 17.42
C ARG A 167 10.36 3.30 18.28
N LYS A 168 11.49 3.93 18.00
CA LYS A 168 12.69 3.83 18.81
C LYS A 168 12.58 4.74 20.03
N ASP A 169 13.33 4.43 21.08
CA ASP A 169 13.56 5.37 22.17
C ASP A 169 14.64 6.41 21.83
N ALA A 170 14.78 7.42 22.67
CA ALA A 170 15.77 8.47 22.49
C ALA A 170 17.22 7.94 22.59
N ASP A 171 17.42 6.91 23.38
CA ASP A 171 18.76 6.32 23.61
C ASP A 171 19.30 5.72 22.32
N TRP A 172 18.44 5.08 21.49
CA TRP A 172 18.83 4.59 20.16
C TRP A 172 19.48 5.67 19.30
N TRP A 173 18.86 6.84 19.26
CA TRP A 173 19.35 7.93 18.43
C TRP A 173 20.61 8.60 18.98
N SER A 174 20.83 8.48 20.29
CA SER A 174 22.01 9.00 20.99
C SER A 174 23.22 8.08 20.90
N LEU A 175 23.04 6.82 20.49
CA LEU A 175 24.14 5.87 20.32
C LEU A 175 25.11 6.33 19.21
N PRO A 176 26.43 6.09 19.39
CA PRO A 176 27.40 6.23 18.31
C PRO A 176 26.98 5.41 17.07
N GLN A 177 27.25 5.95 15.88
CA GLN A 177 26.87 5.31 14.63
C GLN A 177 27.44 3.86 14.51
N GLU A 178 28.65 3.64 14.96
CA GLU A 178 29.29 2.32 14.93
C GLU A 178 28.54 1.29 15.79
N GLN A 179 28.06 1.69 16.97
CA GLN A 179 27.27 0.81 17.82
C GLN A 179 25.94 0.45 17.19
N ARG A 180 25.24 1.44 16.59
CA ARG A 180 24.00 1.17 15.83
C ARG A 180 24.27 0.24 14.66
N ALA A 181 25.36 0.45 13.92
CA ALA A 181 25.75 -0.40 12.79
C ALA A 181 25.98 -1.85 13.23
N ALA A 182 26.70 -2.08 14.34
CA ALA A 182 26.95 -3.42 14.88
C ALA A 182 25.64 -4.12 15.29
N MET A 183 24.72 -3.40 15.96
CA MET A 183 23.42 -3.96 16.34
C MET A 183 22.53 -4.26 15.12
N MET A 184 22.59 -3.41 14.08
CA MET A 184 21.87 -3.67 12.83
C MET A 184 22.46 -4.81 12.02
N GLN A 185 23.75 -5.07 12.15
CA GLN A 185 24.37 -6.28 11.60
C GLN A 185 23.81 -7.54 12.30
N GLU A 186 23.80 -7.56 13.65
CA GLU A 186 23.20 -8.65 14.44
C GLU A 186 21.73 -8.87 14.04
N HIS A 187 20.95 -7.79 13.90
CA HIS A 187 19.56 -7.84 13.43
C HIS A 187 19.46 -8.48 12.04
N THR A 188 20.32 -8.08 11.12
CA THR A 188 20.30 -8.60 9.75
C THR A 188 20.65 -10.09 9.73
N GLU A 189 21.69 -10.50 10.44
CA GLU A 189 22.10 -11.91 10.56
C GLU A 189 20.95 -12.78 11.12
N ALA A 190 20.23 -12.29 12.15
CA ALA A 190 19.07 -12.98 12.71
C ALA A 190 17.90 -13.09 11.72
N ALA A 191 17.74 -12.12 10.81
CA ALA A 191 16.66 -12.09 9.84
C ALA A 191 16.94 -12.92 8.57
N LEU A 192 18.20 -13.15 8.22
CA LEU A 192 18.60 -13.80 6.96
C LEU A 192 17.95 -15.16 6.70
N PRO A 193 17.85 -16.09 7.69
CA PRO A 193 17.24 -17.40 7.46
C PRO A 193 15.81 -17.34 6.88
N TYR A 194 15.11 -16.23 7.12
CA TYR A 194 13.70 -16.04 6.73
C TYR A 194 13.54 -15.21 5.46
N SER A 195 14.62 -14.69 4.89
CA SER A 195 14.58 -13.72 3.77
C SER A 195 13.93 -14.28 2.49
N LYS A 196 13.96 -15.60 2.30
CA LYS A 196 13.36 -16.25 1.13
C LYS A 196 11.84 -16.38 1.25
N THR A 197 11.33 -16.68 2.45
CA THR A 197 9.92 -17.00 2.69
C THR A 197 9.12 -15.79 3.20
N VAL A 198 9.80 -14.75 3.69
CA VAL A 198 9.18 -13.52 4.20
C VAL A 198 9.69 -12.32 3.40
N LYS A 199 8.86 -11.80 2.49
CA LYS A 199 9.13 -10.53 1.81
C LYS A 199 9.00 -9.38 2.80
N ARG A 200 9.87 -8.38 2.68
CA ARG A 200 9.85 -7.22 3.58
C ARG A 200 10.10 -5.91 2.86
N LYS A 201 9.51 -4.84 3.36
CA LYS A 201 9.80 -3.47 2.96
C LYS A 201 9.80 -2.56 4.17
N LEU A 202 10.75 -1.63 4.23
CA LEU A 202 10.88 -0.64 5.29
C LEU A 202 10.55 0.75 4.77
N TYR A 203 9.78 1.49 5.56
CA TYR A 203 9.49 2.90 5.35
C TYR A 203 9.99 3.70 6.54
N HIS A 204 10.60 4.85 6.27
CA HIS A 204 11.11 5.78 7.27
C HIS A 204 10.05 6.82 7.58
N ALA A 205 9.58 6.85 8.80
CA ALA A 205 8.47 7.67 9.24
C ALA A 205 8.90 8.82 10.17
N THR A 206 10.16 8.82 10.65
CA THR A 206 10.68 9.82 11.60
C THR A 206 10.39 11.24 11.13
N GLY A 207 9.63 12.00 11.95
CA GLY A 207 9.23 13.37 11.67
C GLY A 207 8.04 13.52 10.71
N LEU A 208 7.58 12.44 10.08
CA LEU A 208 6.36 12.40 9.29
C LEU A 208 5.18 11.81 10.06
N ASP A 209 5.48 11.00 11.07
CA ASP A 209 4.53 10.30 11.92
C ASP A 209 5.09 10.22 13.35
N ASP A 210 4.28 9.76 14.30
CA ASP A 210 4.72 9.40 15.66
C ASP A 210 5.55 8.11 15.72
N LEU A 211 6.07 7.69 14.58
CA LEU A 211 6.84 6.49 14.35
C LEU A 211 8.23 6.84 13.80
N ASP A 212 9.15 5.90 13.92
CA ASP A 212 10.43 5.98 13.22
C ASP A 212 10.42 5.13 11.95
N PHE A 213 9.74 3.98 12.02
CA PHE A 213 9.67 3.04 10.90
C PHE A 213 8.30 2.39 10.79
N ILE A 214 7.95 2.02 9.56
CA ILE A 214 6.85 1.11 9.26
C ILE A 214 7.46 -0.07 8.53
N THR A 215 7.30 -1.27 9.08
CA THR A 215 7.73 -2.50 8.43
C THR A 215 6.53 -3.20 7.83
N TYR A 216 6.67 -3.56 6.57
CA TYR A 216 5.67 -4.27 5.80
C TYR A 216 6.23 -5.64 5.42
N PHE A 217 5.42 -6.66 5.62
CA PHE A 217 5.76 -8.04 5.30
C PHE A 217 4.66 -8.69 4.47
N GLU A 218 5.07 -9.56 3.55
CA GLU A 218 4.21 -10.53 2.89
C GLU A 218 4.81 -11.92 3.02
N THR A 219 3.96 -12.92 3.28
CA THR A 219 4.40 -14.31 3.38
C THR A 219 3.27 -15.29 3.07
N SER A 220 3.63 -16.47 2.60
CA SER A 220 2.75 -17.65 2.58
C SER A 220 2.93 -18.53 3.83
N ARG A 221 3.94 -18.23 4.67
CA ARG A 221 4.37 -19.04 5.80
C ARG A 221 4.40 -18.21 7.08
N LEU A 222 3.26 -18.14 7.77
CA LEU A 222 3.15 -17.39 9.03
C LEU A 222 4.05 -17.94 10.15
N GLU A 223 4.35 -19.23 10.15
CA GLU A 223 5.28 -19.83 11.08
C GLU A 223 6.72 -19.32 10.90
N ASP A 224 7.15 -19.07 9.66
CA ASP A 224 8.46 -18.47 9.39
C ASP A 224 8.47 -17.00 9.82
N PHE A 225 7.37 -16.28 9.59
CA PHE A 225 7.23 -14.91 10.07
C PHE A 225 7.27 -14.83 11.60
N GLN A 226 6.57 -15.72 12.31
CA GLN A 226 6.62 -15.79 13.78
C GLN A 226 8.06 -16.09 14.26
N SER A 227 8.73 -17.04 13.62
CA SER A 227 10.11 -17.40 13.94
C SER A 227 11.08 -16.25 13.70
N LEU A 228 10.89 -15.47 12.62
CA LEU A 228 11.62 -14.23 12.36
C LEU A 228 11.44 -13.22 13.50
N ILE A 229 10.21 -12.96 13.94
CA ILE A 229 9.96 -12.00 15.02
C ILE A 229 10.64 -12.48 16.32
N LEU A 230 10.49 -13.76 16.69
CA LEU A 230 11.14 -14.34 17.86
C LEU A 230 12.67 -14.26 17.80
N ALA A 231 13.27 -14.37 16.61
CA ALA A 231 14.70 -14.18 16.42
C ALA A 231 15.10 -12.71 16.61
N LEU A 232 14.30 -11.78 16.09
CA LEU A 232 14.54 -10.34 16.21
C LEU A 232 14.36 -9.82 17.66
N GLU A 233 13.46 -10.40 18.45
CA GLU A 233 13.30 -10.04 19.87
C GLU A 233 14.54 -10.33 20.74
N LYS A 234 15.41 -11.21 20.28
CA LYS A 234 16.63 -11.61 21.01
C LYS A 234 17.82 -10.69 20.73
N VAL A 235 17.80 -9.91 19.63
CA VAL A 235 18.93 -9.04 19.28
C VAL A 235 18.94 -7.76 20.13
N LYS A 236 20.13 -7.18 20.29
CA LYS A 236 20.33 -6.01 21.17
C LYS A 236 19.53 -4.80 20.73
N GLU A 237 19.40 -4.60 19.43
CA GLU A 237 18.67 -3.48 18.81
C GLU A 237 17.19 -3.45 19.23
N PHE A 238 16.57 -4.61 19.44
CA PHE A 238 15.17 -4.71 19.82
C PHE A 238 14.83 -4.01 21.14
N ARG A 239 15.78 -3.98 22.07
CA ARG A 239 15.62 -3.32 23.39
C ARG A 239 15.38 -1.82 23.30
N TYR A 240 15.73 -1.20 22.17
CA TYR A 240 15.51 0.22 21.90
C TYR A 240 14.16 0.50 21.22
N ASN A 241 13.28 -0.49 21.09
CA ASN A 241 11.93 -0.29 20.59
C ASN A 241 11.02 0.16 21.73
N ARG A 242 10.66 1.43 21.76
CA ARG A 242 9.62 1.97 22.65
C ARG A 242 8.23 1.47 22.24
N ARG A 243 8.02 1.24 20.93
CA ARG A 243 6.81 0.69 20.33
C ARG A 243 7.20 -0.30 19.25
N PHE A 244 6.59 -1.48 19.29
CA PHE A 244 6.67 -2.50 18.26
C PHE A 244 5.26 -3.09 18.08
N GLY A 245 4.60 -2.75 16.96
CA GLY A 245 3.16 -2.99 16.79
C GLY A 245 2.30 -1.93 17.50
N HIS A 246 1.12 -2.34 17.92
CA HIS A 246 0.09 -1.50 18.57
C HIS A 246 -0.44 -0.36 17.68
N PRO A 247 -1.24 -0.68 16.62
CA PRO A 247 -1.63 -2.04 16.25
C PRO A 247 -0.60 -2.71 15.33
N THR A 248 -0.49 -4.03 15.41
CA THR A 248 -0.01 -4.86 14.30
C THR A 248 -1.21 -5.16 13.41
N LEU A 249 -1.11 -4.85 12.12
CA LEU A 249 -2.18 -5.12 11.17
C LEU A 249 -1.88 -6.44 10.45
N LEU A 250 -2.72 -7.45 10.70
CA LEU A 250 -2.68 -8.74 10.01
C LEU A 250 -3.86 -8.84 9.06
N GLY A 251 -3.60 -9.23 7.83
CA GLY A 251 -4.64 -9.41 6.82
C GLY A 251 -4.24 -10.35 5.70
N THR A 252 -5.12 -10.44 4.70
CA THR A 252 -4.86 -11.17 3.46
C THR A 252 -4.74 -10.21 2.29
N VAL A 253 -3.81 -10.52 1.38
CA VAL A 253 -3.67 -9.82 0.10
C VAL A 253 -4.89 -10.14 -0.75
N ARG A 254 -5.64 -9.11 -1.14
CA ARG A 254 -6.86 -9.23 -1.95
C ARG A 254 -6.87 -8.16 -3.02
N SER A 255 -7.33 -8.51 -4.20
CA SER A 255 -7.69 -7.53 -5.21
C SER A 255 -8.87 -6.67 -4.74
N LEU A 256 -9.00 -5.48 -5.32
CA LEU A 256 -10.14 -4.61 -5.00
C LEU A 256 -11.49 -5.32 -5.28
N ASP A 257 -11.57 -6.11 -6.35
CA ASP A 257 -12.79 -6.86 -6.70
C ASP A 257 -13.13 -7.91 -5.63
N GLU A 258 -12.14 -8.66 -5.11
CA GLU A 258 -12.35 -9.60 -4.01
C GLU A 258 -12.75 -8.88 -2.70
N ILE A 259 -12.20 -7.69 -2.43
CA ILE A 259 -12.64 -6.85 -1.29
C ILE A 259 -14.11 -6.46 -1.46
N ILE A 260 -14.50 -6.02 -2.66
CA ILE A 260 -15.88 -5.65 -2.98
C ILE A 260 -16.82 -6.84 -2.76
N GLU A 261 -16.48 -8.03 -3.26
CA GLU A 261 -17.27 -9.24 -3.08
C GLU A 261 -17.50 -9.58 -1.61
N VAL A 262 -16.44 -9.51 -0.78
CA VAL A 262 -16.53 -9.81 0.66
C VAL A 262 -17.35 -8.76 1.40
N LEU A 263 -17.14 -7.47 1.11
CA LEU A 263 -17.83 -6.40 1.82
C LEU A 263 -19.29 -6.24 1.38
N ALA A 264 -19.67 -6.75 0.20
CA ALA A 264 -21.05 -6.75 -0.29
C ALA A 264 -21.93 -7.84 0.37
N GLN A 265 -21.35 -8.85 1.01
CA GLN A 265 -22.07 -9.93 1.71
C GLN A 265 -22.66 -9.44 3.03
#